data_a5f36e561001314caa641bf6021e3688
#
_entry.id   a5f36e561001314caa641bf6021e3688
#
_cell.length_a   1.000
_cell.length_b   1.000
_cell.length_c   1.000
_cell.angle_alpha   90.00
_cell.angle_beta   90.00
_cell.angle_gamma   90.00
#
_symmetry.space_group_name_H-M   'P 1'
#
loop_
_entity.id
_entity.type
_entity.pdbx_description
1 polymer ?
#
loop_
_entity_poly.entity_id
_entity_poly.type
_entity_poly.pdbx_seq_one_letter_code
_entity_poly.pdbx_strand_id
1 'polypeptide(L)'
;MFKFKKKNANEEELIAAEAAEAEKAEEEEKKEEIVADNTANSGQSAPKTVQGESISPDEMREFEEFRRQKKALELRRMLRMIDHTLLKQTATREDVKKLCEEAREFGFYSVCVQPVYVGLCCDILHDAPSVKIACVVGFPMGENTTETKVFETKRAIADGADEIDMVICISAVKNGNFSYVKKEIKQVVKAAKGNPVKVIIETSLLTRDEMVRAAVCARDAGAAFVKTSTGYFGEGAKIEDVKLLKQTVAGKCCVKASGGIRTAEQFCAMIDAGADRIGTSAGKEIAKSLREKE
;
A
#
# COMPACT_ATOMS: atom_id res chain seq x y z
N MET A 1 7.46 29.73 -8.93
CA MET A 1 7.49 29.19 -7.56
C MET A 1 6.15 29.27 -6.80
N PHE A 2 5.09 29.87 -7.34
CA PHE A 2 3.79 30.11 -6.67
C PHE A 2 2.64 29.18 -7.13
N LYS A 3 2.81 28.33 -8.13
CA LYS A 3 1.75 27.43 -8.65
C LYS A 3 1.66 26.06 -7.96
N PHE A 4 2.68 25.64 -7.21
CA PHE A 4 2.71 24.34 -6.53
C PHE A 4 1.98 24.29 -5.18
N LYS A 5 1.81 25.42 -4.50
CA LYS A 5 1.16 25.45 -3.16
C LYS A 5 -0.38 25.36 -3.19
N LYS A 6 -1.04 25.65 -4.31
CA LYS A 6 -2.52 25.57 -4.39
C LYS A 6 -3.06 24.18 -4.72
N LYS A 7 -2.22 23.27 -5.23
CA LYS A 7 -2.66 21.92 -5.63
C LYS A 7 -2.77 20.95 -4.46
N ASN A 8 -1.95 21.12 -3.40
CA ASN A 8 -1.98 20.24 -2.22
C ASN A 8 -3.14 20.54 -1.27
N ALA A 9 -3.65 21.77 -1.20
CA ALA A 9 -4.73 22.13 -0.28
C ALA A 9 -6.06 21.43 -0.61
N ASN A 10 -6.40 21.28 -1.89
CA ASN A 10 -7.65 20.60 -2.29
C ASN A 10 -7.58 19.07 -2.11
N GLU A 11 -6.39 18.48 -2.17
CA GLU A 11 -6.20 17.04 -1.97
C GLU A 11 -6.21 16.69 -0.48
N GLU A 12 -5.64 17.56 0.37
CA GLU A 12 -5.70 17.44 1.83
C GLU A 12 -7.12 17.65 2.38
N GLU A 13 -7.89 18.58 1.81
CA GLU A 13 -9.30 18.77 2.15
C GLU A 13 -10.18 17.59 1.73
N LEU A 14 -9.90 16.97 0.58
CA LEU A 14 -10.64 15.78 0.11
C LEU A 14 -10.34 14.56 0.99
N ILE A 15 -9.07 14.35 1.35
CA ILE A 15 -8.65 13.26 2.25
C ILE A 15 -9.21 13.50 3.67
N ALA A 16 -9.23 14.73 4.15
CA ALA A 16 -9.80 15.07 5.44
C ALA A 16 -11.33 14.90 5.47
N ALA A 17 -12.03 15.21 4.37
CA ALA A 17 -13.47 14.98 4.25
C ALA A 17 -13.80 13.48 4.20
N GLU A 18 -13.01 12.69 3.46
CA GLU A 18 -13.16 11.23 3.40
C GLU A 18 -12.85 10.56 4.76
N ALA A 19 -11.88 11.10 5.54
CA ALA A 19 -11.58 10.62 6.89
C ALA A 19 -12.70 10.95 7.88
N ALA A 20 -13.30 12.13 7.80
CA ALA A 20 -14.41 12.54 8.66
C ALA A 20 -15.70 11.76 8.39
N GLU A 21 -15.95 11.36 7.12
CA GLU A 21 -17.05 10.45 6.78
C GLU A 21 -16.80 9.03 7.32
N ALA A 22 -15.55 8.56 7.31
CA ALA A 22 -15.18 7.27 7.85
C ALA A 22 -15.35 7.20 9.38
N GLU A 23 -14.96 8.26 10.12
CA GLU A 23 -15.17 8.36 11.58
C GLU A 23 -16.65 8.38 11.95
N LYS A 24 -17.50 9.07 11.18
CA LYS A 24 -18.94 9.04 11.39
C LYS A 24 -19.57 7.66 11.19
N ALA A 25 -19.10 6.92 10.18
CA ALA A 25 -19.56 5.57 9.91
C ALA A 25 -19.16 4.59 11.03
N GLU A 26 -17.94 4.72 11.61
CA GLU A 26 -17.50 3.93 12.75
C GLU A 26 -18.26 4.28 14.06
N GLU A 27 -18.67 5.52 14.22
CA GLU A 27 -19.46 5.95 15.38
C GLU A 27 -20.92 5.46 15.31
N GLU A 28 -21.48 5.35 14.10
CA GLU A 28 -22.81 4.74 13.87
C GLU A 28 -22.76 3.21 14.05
N GLU A 29 -21.72 2.53 13.58
CA GLU A 29 -21.52 1.08 13.75
C GLU A 29 -21.39 0.70 15.25
N LYS A 30 -20.68 1.51 16.05
CA LYS A 30 -20.61 1.33 17.52
C LYS A 30 -21.94 1.55 18.22
N LYS A 31 -22.80 2.42 17.70
CA LYS A 31 -24.15 2.62 18.24
C LYS A 31 -25.06 1.42 17.94
N GLU A 32 -24.92 0.81 16.77
CA GLU A 32 -25.67 -0.40 16.40
C GLU A 32 -25.21 -1.64 17.20
N GLU A 33 -23.91 -1.82 17.47
CA GLU A 33 -23.41 -2.89 18.36
C GLU A 33 -23.93 -2.75 19.79
N ILE A 34 -24.03 -1.53 20.33
CA ILE A 34 -24.58 -1.28 21.67
C ILE A 34 -26.07 -1.62 21.73
N VAL A 35 -26.81 -1.45 20.65
CA VAL A 35 -28.23 -1.83 20.56
C VAL A 35 -28.39 -3.35 20.49
N ALA A 36 -27.51 -4.05 19.78
CA ALA A 36 -27.54 -5.51 19.65
C ALA A 36 -27.15 -6.24 20.97
N ASP A 37 -26.19 -5.71 21.73
CA ASP A 37 -25.72 -6.31 22.99
C ASP A 37 -26.74 -6.14 24.17
N ASN A 38 -27.55 -5.07 24.13
CA ASN A 38 -28.62 -4.85 25.11
C ASN A 38 -29.82 -5.79 24.96
N THR A 39 -29.96 -6.53 23.87
CA THR A 39 -31.01 -7.53 23.66
C THR A 39 -30.63 -8.92 24.10
N ALA A 40 -29.37 -9.18 24.43
CA ALA A 40 -28.87 -10.51 24.81
C ALA A 40 -28.93 -10.82 26.30
N ASN A 41 -29.23 -9.84 27.19
CA ASN A 41 -29.12 -10.04 28.65
C ASN A 41 -30.38 -9.65 29.43
N SER A 42 -31.52 -10.27 29.14
CA SER A 42 -32.64 -10.33 30.10
C SER A 42 -33.40 -11.65 30.01
N GLY A 43 -33.09 -12.54 30.95
CA GLY A 43 -33.80 -13.79 31.12
C GLY A 43 -35.23 -13.58 31.65
N GLN A 44 -36.14 -14.42 31.13
CA GLN A 44 -37.44 -14.79 31.63
C GLN A 44 -38.54 -13.72 31.76
N SER A 45 -39.31 -13.57 30.69
CA SER A 45 -40.76 -13.54 30.72
C SER A 45 -41.31 -13.72 29.29
N ALA A 46 -42.49 -14.37 29.16
CA ALA A 46 -43.08 -14.76 27.87
C ALA A 46 -43.12 -13.64 26.82
N PRO A 47 -42.90 -13.95 25.53
CA PRO A 47 -42.79 -12.92 24.52
C PRO A 47 -44.14 -12.24 24.30
N LYS A 48 -44.21 -10.94 24.62
CA LYS A 48 -45.20 -10.06 24.00
C LYS A 48 -44.82 -9.95 22.54
N THR A 49 -45.73 -10.33 21.65
CA THR A 49 -45.62 -10.16 20.21
C THR A 49 -45.31 -8.67 19.89
N VAL A 50 -44.09 -8.38 19.61
CA VAL A 50 -43.73 -7.11 18.95
C VAL A 50 -44.27 -7.25 17.52
N GLN A 51 -45.27 -6.45 17.19
CA GLN A 51 -45.73 -6.31 15.81
C GLN A 51 -44.53 -5.83 15.00
N GLY A 52 -43.99 -6.71 14.13
CA GLY A 52 -42.91 -6.35 13.24
C GLY A 52 -43.42 -5.23 12.31
N GLU A 53 -42.89 -4.03 12.51
CA GLU A 53 -43.02 -2.97 11.53
C GLU A 53 -42.37 -3.49 10.24
N SER A 54 -43.21 -3.71 9.22
CA SER A 54 -42.69 -4.11 7.90
C SER A 54 -41.92 -2.91 7.32
N ILE A 55 -40.63 -3.07 7.09
CA ILE A 55 -39.80 -2.07 6.41
C ILE A 55 -40.49 -1.70 5.10
N SER A 56 -40.68 -0.42 4.88
CA SER A 56 -41.36 0.07 3.66
C SER A 56 -40.49 -0.22 2.42
N PRO A 57 -41.10 -0.34 1.23
CA PRO A 57 -40.32 -0.53 -0.01
C PRO A 57 -39.32 0.61 -0.28
N ASP A 58 -39.56 1.81 0.22
CA ASP A 58 -38.68 2.96 0.09
C ASP A 58 -37.48 2.84 1.03
N GLU A 59 -37.67 2.49 2.29
CA GLU A 59 -36.61 2.21 3.24
C GLU A 59 -35.72 1.03 2.79
N MET A 60 -36.32 -0.01 2.19
CA MET A 60 -35.57 -1.14 1.63
C MET A 60 -34.67 -0.69 0.47
N ARG A 61 -35.17 0.20 -0.43
CA ARG A 61 -34.37 0.76 -1.54
C ARG A 61 -33.21 1.62 -1.03
N GLU A 62 -33.45 2.47 -0.04
CA GLU A 62 -32.41 3.30 0.59
C GLU A 62 -31.32 2.43 1.23
N PHE A 63 -31.73 1.36 1.93
CA PHE A 63 -30.79 0.41 2.53
C PHE A 63 -29.95 -0.35 1.49
N GLU A 64 -30.57 -0.80 0.39
CA GLU A 64 -29.85 -1.46 -0.70
C GLU A 64 -28.88 -0.50 -1.41
N GLU A 65 -29.27 0.75 -1.59
CA GLU A 65 -28.40 1.78 -2.16
C GLU A 65 -27.22 2.09 -1.24
N PHE A 66 -27.45 2.26 0.06
CA PHE A 66 -26.41 2.44 1.06
C PHE A 66 -25.43 1.27 1.07
N ARG A 67 -25.92 0.02 1.06
CA ARG A 67 -25.05 -1.18 0.98
C ARG A 67 -24.21 -1.18 -0.28
N ARG A 68 -24.77 -0.81 -1.42
CA ARG A 68 -24.03 -0.73 -2.69
C ARG A 68 -22.94 0.34 -2.64
N GLN A 69 -23.24 1.51 -2.08
CA GLN A 69 -22.27 2.58 -1.92
C GLN A 69 -21.15 2.18 -0.96
N LYS A 70 -21.46 1.55 0.18
CA LYS A 70 -20.46 1.02 1.13
C LYS A 70 -19.52 0.03 0.46
N LYS A 71 -20.04 -0.93 -0.29
CA LYS A 71 -19.23 -1.90 -1.04
C LYS A 71 -18.33 -1.23 -2.09
N ALA A 72 -18.85 -0.30 -2.86
CA ALA A 72 -18.08 0.42 -3.87
C ALA A 72 -16.94 1.24 -3.24
N LEU A 73 -17.16 1.85 -2.07
CA LEU A 73 -16.13 2.56 -1.32
C LEU A 73 -15.05 1.61 -0.80
N GLU A 74 -15.44 0.46 -0.26
CA GLU A 74 -14.52 -0.57 0.22
C GLU A 74 -13.65 -1.11 -0.92
N LEU A 75 -14.25 -1.45 -2.06
CA LEU A 75 -13.51 -1.85 -3.26
C LEU A 75 -12.51 -0.76 -3.67
N ARG A 76 -12.93 0.50 -3.73
CA ARG A 76 -12.04 1.62 -4.07
C ARG A 76 -10.86 1.71 -3.11
N ARG A 77 -11.09 1.56 -1.78
CA ARG A 77 -10.01 1.52 -0.77
C ARG A 77 -9.04 0.38 -1.04
N MET A 78 -9.53 -0.82 -1.33
CA MET A 78 -8.70 -1.98 -1.65
C MET A 78 -7.85 -1.75 -2.91
N LEU A 79 -8.43 -1.20 -3.99
CA LEU A 79 -7.71 -0.89 -5.21
C LEU A 79 -6.62 0.19 -4.98
N ARG A 80 -6.87 1.13 -4.08
CA ARG A 80 -5.88 2.14 -3.64
C ARG A 80 -4.74 1.55 -2.79
N MET A 81 -4.78 0.28 -2.43
CA MET A 81 -3.65 -0.42 -1.80
C MET A 81 -2.70 -1.08 -2.81
N ILE A 82 -2.96 -0.96 -4.12
CA ILE A 82 -2.15 -1.59 -5.16
C ILE A 82 -1.11 -0.62 -5.73
N ASP A 83 0.17 -1.06 -5.68
CA ASP A 83 1.25 -0.54 -6.52
C ASP A 83 1.37 -1.47 -7.73
N HIS A 84 0.82 -1.05 -8.88
CA HIS A 84 0.85 -1.84 -10.11
C HIS A 84 2.26 -1.86 -10.69
N THR A 85 2.88 -3.04 -10.79
CA THR A 85 4.33 -3.18 -10.87
C THR A 85 4.80 -3.80 -12.19
N LEU A 86 5.76 -3.14 -12.86
CA LEU A 86 6.44 -3.65 -14.04
C LEU A 86 7.95 -3.44 -13.93
N LEU A 87 8.68 -4.48 -13.53
CA LEU A 87 10.13 -4.39 -13.27
C LEU A 87 10.97 -5.34 -14.14
N LYS A 88 10.34 -6.18 -14.99
CA LYS A 88 11.07 -7.11 -15.86
C LYS A 88 12.03 -6.37 -16.81
N GLN A 89 13.22 -6.93 -17.01
CA GLN A 89 14.27 -6.34 -17.85
C GLN A 89 13.87 -6.20 -19.33
N THR A 90 12.92 -7.01 -19.78
CA THR A 90 12.39 -7.04 -21.15
C THR A 90 11.18 -6.12 -21.34
N ALA A 91 10.84 -5.26 -20.36
CA ALA A 91 9.73 -4.34 -20.46
C ALA A 91 9.96 -3.37 -21.61
N THR A 92 8.93 -3.14 -22.40
CA THR A 92 8.92 -2.19 -23.51
C THR A 92 8.18 -0.90 -23.13
N ARG A 93 8.29 0.14 -23.95
CA ARG A 93 7.52 1.39 -23.78
C ARG A 93 6.01 1.13 -23.83
N GLU A 94 5.56 0.20 -24.69
CA GLU A 94 4.15 -0.19 -24.80
C GLU A 94 3.67 -0.93 -23.55
N ASP A 95 4.51 -1.78 -22.92
CA ASP A 95 4.19 -2.41 -21.64
C ASP A 95 4.01 -1.36 -20.54
N VAL A 96 4.85 -0.32 -20.51
CA VAL A 96 4.75 0.78 -19.51
C VAL A 96 3.49 1.62 -19.76
N LYS A 97 3.18 1.92 -21.04
CA LYS A 97 1.95 2.63 -21.40
C LYS A 97 0.72 1.87 -20.90
N LYS A 98 0.66 0.57 -21.19
CA LYS A 98 -0.42 -0.30 -20.71
C LYS A 98 -0.52 -0.33 -19.18
N LEU A 99 0.62 -0.41 -18.47
CA LEU A 99 0.66 -0.32 -16.99
C LEU A 99 0.01 0.96 -16.47
N CYS A 100 0.36 2.11 -17.07
CA CYS A 100 -0.20 3.40 -16.67
C CYS A 100 -1.71 3.52 -16.99
N GLU A 101 -2.14 3.02 -18.15
CA GLU A 101 -3.55 2.98 -18.55
C GLU A 101 -4.37 2.10 -17.59
N GLU A 102 -3.87 0.92 -17.24
CA GLU A 102 -4.50 0.03 -16.26
C GLU A 102 -4.57 0.68 -14.87
N ALA A 103 -3.50 1.35 -14.42
CA ALA A 103 -3.52 2.03 -13.13
C ALA A 103 -4.55 3.17 -13.08
N ARG A 104 -4.73 3.90 -14.19
CA ARG A 104 -5.75 4.95 -14.34
C ARG A 104 -7.16 4.35 -14.34
N GLU A 105 -7.40 3.30 -15.15
CA GLU A 105 -8.69 2.64 -15.31
C GLU A 105 -9.22 2.06 -14.00
N PHE A 106 -8.36 1.38 -13.24
CA PHE A 106 -8.75 0.71 -12.00
C PHE A 106 -8.60 1.61 -10.76
N GLY A 107 -7.97 2.78 -10.89
CA GLY A 107 -7.73 3.70 -9.79
C GLY A 107 -6.70 3.18 -8.79
N PHE A 108 -5.65 2.48 -9.24
CA PHE A 108 -4.57 2.03 -8.37
C PHE A 108 -3.80 3.20 -7.75
N TYR A 109 -3.14 2.95 -6.62
CA TYR A 109 -2.40 4.01 -5.95
C TYR A 109 -1.19 4.47 -6.74
N SER A 110 -0.39 3.53 -7.25
CA SER A 110 0.81 3.86 -8.02
C SER A 110 1.11 2.85 -9.12
N VAL A 111 1.94 3.30 -10.07
CA VAL A 111 2.75 2.41 -10.91
C VAL A 111 4.14 2.30 -10.30
N CYS A 112 4.76 1.10 -10.35
CA CYS A 112 6.12 0.88 -9.87
C CYS A 112 7.00 0.38 -11.01
N VAL A 113 8.05 1.16 -11.35
CA VAL A 113 8.86 0.97 -12.56
C VAL A 113 10.36 1.07 -12.31
N GLN A 114 11.14 0.64 -13.31
CA GLN A 114 12.59 0.90 -13.38
C GLN A 114 12.87 2.38 -13.64
N PRO A 115 14.02 2.92 -13.19
CA PRO A 115 14.37 4.35 -13.30
C PRO A 115 14.24 4.92 -14.72
N VAL A 116 14.59 4.14 -15.73
CA VAL A 116 14.54 4.55 -17.15
C VAL A 116 13.14 4.88 -17.67
N TYR A 117 12.09 4.48 -16.94
CA TYR A 117 10.69 4.66 -17.33
C TYR A 117 9.95 5.75 -16.54
N VAL A 118 10.57 6.36 -15.54
CA VAL A 118 9.92 7.38 -14.70
C VAL A 118 9.40 8.54 -15.56
N GLY A 119 10.25 9.13 -16.42
CA GLY A 119 9.83 10.22 -17.31
C GLY A 119 8.68 9.84 -18.24
N LEU A 120 8.72 8.62 -18.80
CA LEU A 120 7.62 8.12 -19.64
C LEU A 120 6.30 8.00 -18.85
N CYS A 121 6.36 7.52 -17.60
CA CYS A 121 5.18 7.46 -16.74
C CYS A 121 4.63 8.86 -16.43
N CYS A 122 5.51 9.85 -16.18
CA CYS A 122 5.10 11.25 -15.98
C CYS A 122 4.36 11.81 -17.20
N ASP A 123 4.88 11.55 -18.40
CA ASP A 123 4.25 12.00 -19.65
C ASP A 123 2.86 11.39 -19.84
N ILE A 124 2.69 10.10 -19.52
CA ILE A 124 1.42 9.39 -19.70
C ILE A 124 0.39 9.74 -18.60
N LEU A 125 0.86 9.93 -17.35
CA LEU A 125 0.00 10.15 -16.18
C LEU A 125 -0.19 11.63 -15.82
N HIS A 126 0.23 12.57 -16.69
CA HIS A 126 0.17 14.02 -16.42
C HIS A 126 -1.24 14.53 -16.11
N ASP A 127 -2.28 13.87 -16.65
CA ASP A 127 -3.69 14.17 -16.44
C ASP A 127 -4.35 13.30 -15.35
N ALA A 128 -3.60 12.38 -14.72
CA ALA A 128 -4.06 11.47 -13.68
C ALA A 128 -3.23 11.61 -12.38
N PRO A 129 -3.22 12.76 -11.70
CA PRO A 129 -2.33 13.04 -10.55
C PRO A 129 -2.59 12.16 -9.33
N SER A 130 -3.74 11.50 -9.28
CA SER A 130 -4.08 10.52 -8.23
C SER A 130 -3.26 9.22 -8.34
N VAL A 131 -2.70 8.90 -9.50
CA VAL A 131 -1.81 7.74 -9.69
C VAL A 131 -0.37 8.19 -9.48
N LYS A 132 0.29 7.67 -8.43
CA LYS A 132 1.67 8.01 -8.09
C LYS A 132 2.67 7.19 -8.90
N ILE A 133 3.90 7.66 -8.99
CA ILE A 133 5.00 6.98 -9.69
C ILE A 133 6.03 6.55 -8.67
N ALA A 134 6.15 5.25 -8.42
CA ALA A 134 7.18 4.66 -7.59
C ALA A 134 8.34 4.18 -8.46
N CYS A 135 9.57 4.47 -8.03
CA CYS A 135 10.80 4.08 -8.72
C CYS A 135 11.67 3.20 -7.82
N VAL A 136 12.19 2.10 -8.37
CA VAL A 136 13.15 1.25 -7.63
C VAL A 136 14.56 1.85 -7.64
N VAL A 137 15.33 1.59 -6.56
CA VAL A 137 16.70 2.06 -6.35
C VAL A 137 17.56 0.94 -5.78
N GLY A 138 18.77 0.77 -6.33
CA GLY A 138 19.66 -0.34 -5.96
C GLY A 138 19.09 -1.73 -6.28
N PHE A 139 18.20 -1.78 -7.25
CA PHE A 139 17.34 -2.93 -7.51
C PHE A 139 17.89 -3.86 -8.61
N PRO A 140 17.77 -5.22 -8.47
CA PRO A 140 17.15 -5.92 -7.34
C PRO A 140 18.13 -6.36 -6.23
N MET A 141 19.45 -6.23 -6.44
CA MET A 141 20.50 -6.86 -5.61
C MET A 141 20.74 -6.11 -4.29
N GLY A 142 20.56 -4.80 -4.24
CA GLY A 142 20.87 -4.01 -3.05
C GLY A 142 22.35 -3.75 -2.77
N GLU A 143 23.27 -4.31 -3.55
CA GLU A 143 24.72 -4.31 -3.27
C GLU A 143 25.46 -3.08 -3.85
N ASN A 144 24.75 -2.13 -4.42
CA ASN A 144 25.31 -0.83 -4.81
C ASN A 144 25.79 -0.05 -3.57
N THR A 145 26.82 0.78 -3.72
CA THR A 145 27.24 1.67 -2.62
C THR A 145 26.13 2.64 -2.24
N THR A 146 26.18 3.12 -1.00
CA THR A 146 25.20 4.11 -0.51
C THR A 146 25.14 5.37 -1.39
N GLU A 147 26.30 5.84 -1.85
CA GLU A 147 26.42 7.02 -2.73
C GLU A 147 25.69 6.80 -4.06
N THR A 148 25.82 5.60 -4.65
CA THR A 148 25.11 5.23 -5.87
C THR A 148 23.59 5.26 -5.65
N LYS A 149 23.09 4.64 -4.58
CA LYS A 149 21.65 4.65 -4.24
C LYS A 149 21.12 6.06 -3.99
N VAL A 150 21.93 6.91 -3.33
CA VAL A 150 21.60 8.33 -3.12
C VAL A 150 21.53 9.08 -4.44
N PHE A 151 22.44 8.81 -5.37
CA PHE A 151 22.41 9.40 -6.71
C PHE A 151 21.18 8.95 -7.51
N GLU A 152 20.90 7.63 -7.55
CA GLU A 152 19.70 7.06 -8.18
C GLU A 152 18.42 7.69 -7.62
N THR A 153 18.32 7.81 -6.29
CA THR A 153 17.18 8.44 -5.61
C THR A 153 16.98 9.88 -6.08
N LYS A 154 18.03 10.70 -6.05
CA LYS A 154 17.96 12.10 -6.50
C LYS A 154 17.56 12.21 -7.96
N ARG A 155 18.06 11.31 -8.81
CA ARG A 155 17.74 11.26 -10.23
C ARG A 155 16.29 10.87 -10.44
N ALA A 156 15.81 9.80 -9.79
CA ALA A 156 14.41 9.37 -9.90
C ALA A 156 13.42 10.47 -9.50
N ILE A 157 13.68 11.17 -8.38
CA ILE A 157 12.85 12.31 -7.95
C ILE A 157 12.91 13.48 -8.98
N ALA A 158 14.09 13.77 -9.53
CA ALA A 158 14.24 14.81 -10.55
C ALA A 158 13.50 14.47 -11.86
N ASP A 159 13.40 13.19 -12.19
CA ASP A 159 12.66 12.67 -13.34
C ASP A 159 11.15 12.56 -13.08
N GLY A 160 10.68 12.83 -11.84
CA GLY A 160 9.27 12.92 -11.47
C GLY A 160 8.71 11.75 -10.68
N ALA A 161 9.56 10.88 -10.08
CA ALA A 161 9.07 9.87 -9.16
C ALA A 161 8.49 10.50 -7.87
N ASP A 162 7.32 10.03 -7.44
CA ASP A 162 6.66 10.44 -6.19
C ASP A 162 7.15 9.59 -4.99
N GLU A 163 7.54 8.33 -5.22
CA GLU A 163 7.95 7.38 -4.17
C GLU A 163 9.19 6.59 -4.61
N ILE A 164 9.98 6.14 -3.64
CA ILE A 164 11.21 5.38 -3.86
C ILE A 164 11.11 4.00 -3.17
N ASP A 165 11.36 2.92 -3.93
CA ASP A 165 11.45 1.55 -3.42
C ASP A 165 12.93 1.12 -3.44
N MET A 166 13.68 1.33 -2.35
CA MET A 166 15.11 0.98 -2.29
C MET A 166 15.33 -0.43 -1.75
N VAL A 167 16.35 -1.14 -2.26
CA VAL A 167 16.83 -2.41 -1.68
C VAL A 167 18.00 -2.13 -0.74
N ILE A 168 17.98 -2.71 0.48
CA ILE A 168 19.09 -2.61 1.42
C ILE A 168 20.30 -3.44 0.95
N CYS A 169 21.47 -3.15 1.50
CA CYS A 169 22.66 -3.98 1.33
C CYS A 169 22.50 -5.28 2.15
N ILE A 170 22.14 -6.39 1.47
CA ILE A 170 21.87 -7.68 2.11
C ILE A 170 23.16 -8.25 2.73
N SER A 171 24.30 -8.10 2.06
CA SER A 171 25.58 -8.55 2.62
C SER A 171 25.93 -7.83 3.93
N ALA A 172 25.56 -6.56 4.09
CA ALA A 172 25.74 -5.87 5.37
C ALA A 172 24.87 -6.46 6.49
N VAL A 173 23.62 -6.86 6.18
CA VAL A 173 22.76 -7.58 7.14
C VAL A 173 23.38 -8.91 7.54
N LYS A 174 23.85 -9.71 6.57
CA LYS A 174 24.49 -11.02 6.81
C LYS A 174 25.77 -10.91 7.65
N ASN A 175 26.50 -9.82 7.51
CA ASN A 175 27.67 -9.50 8.34
C ASN A 175 27.31 -8.87 9.70
N GLY A 176 26.02 -8.75 10.05
CA GLY A 176 25.57 -8.14 11.31
C GLY A 176 25.80 -6.62 11.38
N ASN A 177 26.16 -5.96 10.27
CA ASN A 177 26.47 -4.54 10.23
C ASN A 177 25.21 -3.67 10.07
N PHE A 178 24.33 -3.71 11.05
CA PHE A 178 23.07 -2.96 11.04
C PHE A 178 23.28 -1.44 11.18
N SER A 179 24.42 -1.00 11.68
CA SER A 179 24.78 0.42 11.70
C SER A 179 24.95 0.98 10.28
N TYR A 180 25.57 0.21 9.39
CA TYR A 180 25.68 0.53 7.98
C TYR A 180 24.31 0.56 7.32
N VAL A 181 23.49 -0.49 7.51
CA VAL A 181 22.12 -0.58 6.94
C VAL A 181 21.27 0.64 7.34
N LYS A 182 21.25 1.00 8.63
CA LYS A 182 20.53 2.17 9.13
C LYS A 182 21.04 3.48 8.51
N LYS A 183 22.36 3.64 8.40
CA LYS A 183 22.99 4.83 7.81
C LYS A 183 22.67 4.95 6.33
N GLU A 184 22.72 3.84 5.57
CA GLU A 184 22.36 3.77 4.16
C GLU A 184 20.91 4.24 3.94
N ILE A 185 19.94 3.63 4.64
CA ILE A 185 18.52 3.99 4.55
C ILE A 185 18.33 5.48 4.87
N LYS A 186 18.93 5.97 5.96
CA LYS A 186 18.83 7.38 6.37
C LYS A 186 19.34 8.34 5.28
N GLN A 187 20.39 7.98 4.55
CA GLN A 187 20.93 8.81 3.46
C GLN A 187 19.97 8.83 2.25
N VAL A 188 19.35 7.70 1.91
CA VAL A 188 18.35 7.60 0.85
C VAL A 188 17.08 8.38 1.23
N VAL A 189 16.57 8.21 2.45
CA VAL A 189 15.42 8.99 2.96
C VAL A 189 15.69 10.50 2.89
N LYS A 190 16.87 10.94 3.29
CA LYS A 190 17.27 12.36 3.15
C LYS A 190 17.32 12.80 1.69
N ALA A 191 17.81 11.94 0.78
CA ALA A 191 17.92 12.23 -0.64
C ALA A 191 16.54 12.32 -1.34
N ALA A 192 15.54 11.63 -0.83
CA ALA A 192 14.17 11.63 -1.33
C ALA A 192 13.40 12.93 -1.03
N LYS A 193 13.95 13.85 -0.19
CA LYS A 193 13.42 15.21 0.05
C LYS A 193 11.95 15.27 0.47
N GLY A 194 11.51 14.33 1.30
CA GLY A 194 10.14 14.24 1.80
C GLY A 194 9.24 13.28 1.03
N ASN A 195 9.68 12.78 -0.15
CA ASN A 195 8.94 11.72 -0.83
C ASN A 195 9.08 10.40 -0.06
N PRO A 196 8.01 9.58 0.04
CA PRO A 196 8.03 8.33 0.77
C PRO A 196 9.10 7.37 0.26
N VAL A 197 9.86 6.77 1.19
CA VAL A 197 10.81 5.71 0.89
C VAL A 197 10.30 4.39 1.44
N LYS A 198 10.22 3.36 0.59
CA LYS A 198 9.92 1.98 0.95
C LYS A 198 11.22 1.19 0.93
N VAL A 199 11.50 0.49 2.00
CA VAL A 199 12.76 -0.23 2.22
C VAL A 199 12.54 -1.72 2.01
N ILE A 200 13.04 -2.25 0.89
CA ILE A 200 12.99 -3.68 0.56
C ILE A 200 14.08 -4.38 1.36
N ILE A 201 13.68 -5.29 2.24
CA ILE A 201 14.60 -6.07 3.08
C ILE A 201 14.88 -7.47 2.54
N GLU A 202 14.14 -7.93 1.52
CA GLU A 202 14.23 -9.25 0.88
C GLU A 202 14.12 -10.39 1.90
N THR A 203 12.92 -10.58 2.45
CA THR A 203 12.64 -11.49 3.57
C THR A 203 13.08 -12.92 3.31
N SER A 204 13.00 -13.39 2.05
CA SER A 204 13.41 -14.74 1.65
C SER A 204 14.90 -15.05 1.87
N LEU A 205 15.73 -14.02 1.97
CA LEU A 205 17.19 -14.16 2.23
C LEU A 205 17.55 -13.98 3.70
N LEU A 206 16.60 -13.62 4.57
CA LEU A 206 16.86 -13.25 5.96
C LEU A 206 16.32 -14.28 6.96
N THR A 207 17.02 -14.45 8.05
CA THR A 207 16.48 -15.11 9.25
C THR A 207 15.46 -14.21 9.93
N ARG A 208 14.64 -14.76 10.83
CA ARG A 208 13.64 -14.00 11.60
C ARG A 208 14.27 -12.84 12.40
N ASP A 209 15.43 -13.06 13.04
CA ASP A 209 16.17 -12.01 13.78
C ASP A 209 16.67 -10.92 12.83
N GLU A 210 17.26 -11.30 11.69
CA GLU A 210 17.72 -10.36 10.68
C GLU A 210 16.56 -9.51 10.12
N MET A 211 15.37 -10.10 9.87
CA MET A 211 14.17 -9.37 9.44
C MET A 211 13.74 -8.33 10.47
N VAL A 212 13.66 -8.70 11.74
CA VAL A 212 13.30 -7.79 12.83
C VAL A 212 14.28 -6.62 12.91
N ARG A 213 15.59 -6.91 12.91
CA ARG A 213 16.63 -5.88 13.01
C ARG A 213 16.67 -4.96 11.78
N ALA A 214 16.48 -5.51 10.58
CA ALA A 214 16.39 -4.71 9.35
C ALA A 214 15.15 -3.80 9.35
N ALA A 215 14.01 -4.32 9.79
CA ALA A 215 12.78 -3.54 9.92
C ALA A 215 12.91 -2.40 10.95
N VAL A 216 13.57 -2.66 12.09
CA VAL A 216 13.91 -1.63 13.09
C VAL A 216 14.83 -0.56 12.47
N CYS A 217 15.84 -0.97 11.68
CA CYS A 217 16.70 -0.01 10.99
C CYS A 217 15.92 0.88 10.03
N ALA A 218 14.99 0.31 9.24
CA ALA A 218 14.16 1.06 8.30
C ALA A 218 13.26 2.07 9.03
N ARG A 219 12.51 1.62 10.04
CA ARG A 219 11.66 2.46 10.89
C ARG A 219 12.44 3.63 11.51
N ASP A 220 13.56 3.32 12.15
CA ASP A 220 14.35 4.29 12.90
C ASP A 220 15.15 5.24 11.98
N ALA A 221 15.34 4.88 10.71
CA ALA A 221 15.95 5.74 9.70
C ALA A 221 14.91 6.69 9.04
N GLY A 222 13.62 6.58 9.37
CA GLY A 222 12.55 7.42 8.86
C GLY A 222 11.96 6.94 7.54
N ALA A 223 12.05 5.65 7.23
CA ALA A 223 11.36 5.06 6.09
C ALA A 223 9.83 5.11 6.28
N ALA A 224 9.09 5.38 5.22
CA ALA A 224 7.64 5.33 5.22
C ALA A 224 7.11 3.89 5.27
N PHE A 225 7.82 2.96 4.61
CA PHE A 225 7.45 1.55 4.57
C PHE A 225 8.65 0.63 4.75
N VAL A 226 8.42 -0.52 5.40
CA VAL A 226 9.22 -1.73 5.20
C VAL A 226 8.53 -2.58 4.14
N LYS A 227 9.28 -3.02 3.12
CA LYS A 227 8.77 -3.85 2.02
C LYS A 227 9.43 -5.24 2.08
N THR A 228 8.62 -6.29 1.88
CA THR A 228 9.10 -7.67 2.02
C THR A 228 10.15 -8.02 0.98
N SER A 229 9.84 -7.88 -0.31
CA SER A 229 10.61 -8.57 -1.35
C SER A 229 10.69 -7.76 -2.65
N THR A 230 11.73 -8.05 -3.44
CA THR A 230 11.88 -7.55 -4.82
C THR A 230 10.97 -8.29 -5.80
N GLY A 231 10.65 -9.56 -5.53
CA GLY A 231 10.00 -10.49 -6.43
C GLY A 231 10.98 -11.20 -7.39
N TYR A 232 12.30 -11.01 -7.21
CA TYR A 232 13.36 -11.67 -8.01
C TYR A 232 14.00 -12.85 -7.28
N PHE A 233 13.87 -12.90 -5.95
CA PHE A 233 14.47 -13.96 -5.14
C PHE A 233 13.42 -14.65 -4.27
N GLY A 234 13.54 -15.98 -4.19
CA GLY A 234 12.68 -16.80 -3.33
C GLY A 234 11.20 -16.77 -3.66
N GLU A 235 10.37 -17.04 -2.67
CA GLU A 235 8.92 -17.21 -2.82
C GLU A 235 8.12 -15.89 -2.76
N GLY A 236 8.80 -14.78 -2.45
CA GLY A 236 8.16 -13.48 -2.28
C GLY A 236 7.54 -13.28 -0.88
N ALA A 237 6.44 -12.52 -0.79
CA ALA A 237 5.80 -12.22 0.47
C ALA A 237 5.12 -13.45 1.11
N LYS A 238 5.35 -13.64 2.42
CA LYS A 238 4.66 -14.64 3.26
C LYS A 238 3.82 -13.93 4.32
N ILE A 239 2.68 -14.55 4.66
CA ILE A 239 1.75 -14.02 5.69
C ILE A 239 2.47 -13.82 7.03
N GLU A 240 3.30 -14.79 7.43
CA GLU A 240 4.05 -14.77 8.67
C GLU A 240 5.06 -13.62 8.72
N ASP A 241 5.73 -13.35 7.58
CA ASP A 241 6.69 -12.24 7.47
C ASP A 241 5.97 -10.90 7.60
N VAL A 242 4.83 -10.73 6.91
CA VAL A 242 4.02 -9.50 6.98
C VAL A 242 3.56 -9.25 8.41
N LYS A 243 3.01 -10.26 9.11
CA LYS A 243 2.61 -10.17 10.53
C LYS A 243 3.80 -9.78 11.42
N LEU A 244 4.96 -10.41 11.23
CA LEU A 244 6.18 -10.10 11.97
C LEU A 244 6.61 -8.65 11.75
N LEU A 245 6.65 -8.20 10.50
CA LEU A 245 7.03 -6.82 10.16
C LEU A 245 6.04 -5.82 10.76
N LYS A 246 4.74 -6.06 10.64
CA LYS A 246 3.70 -5.17 11.20
C LYS A 246 3.85 -5.01 12.71
N GLN A 247 4.09 -6.10 13.44
CA GLN A 247 4.36 -6.07 14.88
C GLN A 247 5.67 -5.31 15.20
N THR A 248 6.73 -5.53 14.40
CA THR A 248 8.04 -4.93 14.62
C THR A 248 8.03 -3.41 14.43
N VAL A 249 7.32 -2.91 13.42
CA VAL A 249 7.28 -1.47 13.15
C VAL A 249 6.33 -0.72 14.09
N ALA A 250 5.40 -1.41 14.75
CA ALA A 250 4.54 -0.89 15.81
C ALA A 250 3.86 0.45 15.46
N GLY A 251 3.28 0.56 14.27
CA GLY A 251 2.57 1.74 13.78
C GLY A 251 3.43 2.96 13.39
N LYS A 252 4.77 2.89 13.59
CA LYS A 252 5.68 3.99 13.24
C LYS A 252 6.16 3.97 11.79
N CYS A 253 5.81 2.94 11.05
CA CYS A 253 6.16 2.71 9.67
C CYS A 253 5.11 1.74 9.10
N CYS A 254 4.77 1.90 7.83
CA CYS A 254 3.84 1.00 7.14
C CYS A 254 4.55 -0.27 6.62
N VAL A 255 3.77 -1.28 6.23
CA VAL A 255 4.27 -2.53 5.64
C VAL A 255 3.75 -2.67 4.21
N LYS A 256 4.66 -2.91 3.24
CA LYS A 256 4.31 -3.28 1.87
C LYS A 256 4.65 -4.74 1.63
N ALA A 257 3.65 -5.54 1.26
CA ALA A 257 3.84 -6.91 0.80
C ALA A 257 4.05 -6.94 -0.72
N SER A 258 5.05 -7.67 -1.22
CA SER A 258 5.31 -7.81 -2.65
C SER A 258 6.06 -9.09 -2.99
N GLY A 259 5.92 -9.53 -4.26
CA GLY A 259 6.44 -10.81 -4.73
C GLY A 259 5.44 -11.94 -4.55
N GLY A 260 5.08 -12.62 -5.65
CA GLY A 260 4.22 -13.81 -5.62
C GLY A 260 2.71 -13.57 -5.46
N ILE A 261 2.24 -12.35 -5.22
CA ILE A 261 0.82 -12.01 -5.01
C ILE A 261 0.16 -11.84 -6.37
N ARG A 262 -0.74 -12.76 -6.75
CA ARG A 262 -1.35 -12.82 -8.09
C ARG A 262 -2.86 -12.96 -8.10
N THR A 263 -3.49 -13.33 -6.97
CA THR A 263 -4.94 -13.54 -6.88
C THR A 263 -5.57 -12.62 -5.83
N ALA A 264 -6.89 -12.42 -5.91
CA ALA A 264 -7.63 -11.63 -4.93
C ALA A 264 -7.56 -12.24 -3.52
N GLU A 265 -7.54 -13.58 -3.42
CA GLU A 265 -7.41 -14.29 -2.13
C GLU A 265 -6.05 -14.00 -1.49
N GLN A 266 -4.96 -14.07 -2.27
CA GLN A 266 -3.61 -13.74 -1.78
C GLN A 266 -3.52 -12.26 -1.37
N PHE A 267 -4.12 -11.37 -2.17
CA PHE A 267 -4.19 -9.94 -1.88
C PHE A 267 -4.90 -9.69 -0.54
N CYS A 268 -6.11 -10.21 -0.33
CA CYS A 268 -6.85 -10.08 0.92
C CYS A 268 -6.07 -10.67 2.11
N ALA A 269 -5.50 -11.87 1.96
CA ALA A 269 -4.72 -12.50 3.02
C ALA A 269 -3.51 -11.67 3.47
N MET A 270 -2.85 -10.92 2.56
CA MET A 270 -1.77 -10.01 2.94
C MET A 270 -2.27 -8.77 3.67
N ILE A 271 -3.43 -8.24 3.29
CA ILE A 271 -4.07 -7.12 4.00
C ILE A 271 -4.48 -7.56 5.41
N ASP A 272 -5.13 -8.70 5.55
CA ASP A 272 -5.52 -9.29 6.85
C ASP A 272 -4.30 -9.57 7.74
N ALA A 273 -3.15 -9.86 7.13
CA ALA A 273 -1.88 -10.00 7.84
C ALA A 273 -1.28 -8.66 8.30
N GLY A 274 -1.84 -7.52 7.86
CA GLY A 274 -1.42 -6.18 8.26
C GLY A 274 -0.60 -5.43 7.20
N ALA A 275 -0.64 -5.84 5.91
CA ALA A 275 -0.04 -5.05 4.85
C ALA A 275 -0.87 -3.78 4.58
N ASP A 276 -0.19 -2.63 4.53
CA ASP A 276 -0.79 -1.33 4.22
C ASP A 276 -0.72 -1.03 2.71
N ARG A 277 0.09 -1.78 1.96
CA ARG A 277 0.28 -1.65 0.52
C ARG A 277 0.67 -3.00 -0.10
N ILE A 278 0.25 -3.23 -1.33
CA ILE A 278 0.55 -4.46 -2.08
C ILE A 278 1.24 -4.13 -3.40
N GLY A 279 2.44 -4.68 -3.61
CA GLY A 279 3.15 -4.60 -4.89
C GLY A 279 2.87 -5.85 -5.72
N THR A 280 2.24 -5.69 -6.88
CA THR A 280 1.91 -6.82 -7.76
C THR A 280 1.94 -6.42 -9.23
N SER A 281 2.31 -7.37 -10.11
CA SER A 281 2.15 -7.25 -11.57
C SER A 281 0.78 -7.75 -12.07
N ALA A 282 -0.03 -8.37 -11.18
CA ALA A 282 -1.35 -8.90 -11.48
C ALA A 282 -2.49 -7.99 -10.96
N GLY A 283 -2.23 -6.67 -10.87
CA GLY A 283 -3.21 -5.72 -10.32
C GLY A 283 -4.55 -5.74 -11.04
N LYS A 284 -4.52 -5.84 -12.37
CA LYS A 284 -5.72 -5.93 -13.21
C LYS A 284 -6.55 -7.18 -12.93
N GLU A 285 -5.92 -8.33 -12.85
CA GLU A 285 -6.57 -9.62 -12.57
C GLU A 285 -7.20 -9.62 -11.18
N ILE A 286 -6.46 -9.10 -10.19
CA ILE A 286 -6.95 -8.93 -8.81
C ILE A 286 -8.16 -7.99 -8.79
N ALA A 287 -8.07 -6.83 -9.44
CA ALA A 287 -9.15 -5.85 -9.48
C ALA A 287 -10.44 -6.40 -10.12
N LYS A 288 -10.31 -7.16 -11.21
CA LYS A 288 -11.46 -7.82 -11.85
C LYS A 288 -12.10 -8.84 -10.92
N SER A 289 -11.30 -9.71 -10.29
CA SER A 289 -11.81 -10.73 -9.38
C SER A 289 -12.46 -10.13 -8.12
N LEU A 290 -11.97 -8.98 -7.62
CA LEU A 290 -12.61 -8.26 -6.52
C LEU A 290 -13.97 -7.67 -6.94
N ARG A 291 -14.10 -7.14 -8.17
CA ARG A 291 -15.36 -6.62 -8.70
C ARG A 291 -16.42 -7.72 -8.97
N GLU A 292 -15.99 -8.92 -9.34
CA GLU A 292 -16.90 -10.06 -9.61
C GLU A 292 -17.50 -10.67 -8.32
N LYS A 293 -16.88 -10.41 -7.17
CA LYS A 293 -17.35 -10.86 -5.85
C LYS A 293 -18.33 -9.87 -5.19
N GLU A 294 -18.57 -8.72 -5.82
CA GLU A 294 -19.58 -7.74 -5.41
C GLU A 294 -21.01 -8.16 -5.80
#